data_6e8f9cbba2b2c31c3c5dedb59dd1fd43
#
_entry.id   6e8f9cbba2b2c31c3c5dedb59dd1fd43
#
_cell.length_a   1.000
_cell.length_b   1.000
_cell.length_c   1.000
_cell.angle_alpha   90.00
_cell.angle_beta   90.00
_cell.angle_gamma   90.00
#
_symmetry.space_group_name_H-M   'P 1'
#
loop_
_entity.id
_entity.type
_entity.pdbx_description
1 polymer ?
#
loop_
_entity_poly.entity_id
_entity_poly.type
_entity_poly.pdbx_seq_one_letter_code
_entity_poly.pdbx_strand_id
1 'polypeptide(L)'
;WFGCDDFDDDLVDAIKAWQKKSGIKADGLCGPGTHRRIFTERQSKIDDYEPDLIKDKDESFIVHHGNFIPINWPKVVLWSEVKGYKARKGYTSYYEPRDIKMFVNHWDVCLNSRSCHRVLEKRGLAVHFLIDNDGTIYQLLDTNHAAYHAGSKKHNHSSIGVEISNAYYPKYQDWYKKNDFGERPIISGETVHGAPMKDFTGFYDVQLEALKALWSAVHEG
;
A
#
# COMPACT_ATOMS: atom_id res chain seq x y z
N TRP A 1 1.27 7.49 -22.89
CA TRP A 1 1.28 8.43 -21.77
C TRP A 1 2.20 9.60 -21.98
N PHE A 2 3.39 9.37 -22.50
CA PHE A 2 4.38 10.42 -22.79
C PHE A 2 4.33 10.91 -24.25
N GLY A 3 3.47 10.34 -25.10
CA GLY A 3 3.37 10.68 -26.52
C GLY A 3 4.52 10.12 -27.37
N CYS A 4 5.24 9.12 -26.84
CA CYS A 4 6.32 8.44 -27.56
C CYS A 4 5.87 7.01 -27.86
N ASP A 5 6.12 6.54 -29.07
CA ASP A 5 5.73 5.21 -29.54
C ASP A 5 6.87 4.20 -29.40
N ASP A 6 8.12 4.67 -29.33
CA ASP A 6 9.33 3.87 -29.27
C ASP A 6 10.11 4.05 -27.96
N PHE A 7 11.04 3.13 -27.68
CA PHE A 7 11.99 3.21 -26.57
C PHE A 7 13.27 3.89 -27.04
N ASP A 8 13.20 5.21 -27.18
CA ASP A 8 14.26 6.07 -27.71
C ASP A 8 14.64 7.21 -26.75
N ASP A 9 15.48 8.13 -27.22
CA ASP A 9 15.92 9.28 -26.43
C ASP A 9 14.76 10.24 -26.10
N ASP A 10 13.76 10.35 -26.97
CA ASP A 10 12.58 11.20 -26.75
C ASP A 10 11.77 10.68 -25.55
N LEU A 11 11.60 9.37 -25.41
CA LEU A 11 10.97 8.76 -24.24
C LEU A 11 11.80 8.99 -22.98
N VAL A 12 13.12 8.84 -23.04
CA VAL A 12 14.02 9.09 -21.90
C VAL A 12 13.91 10.53 -21.44
N ASP A 13 13.88 11.49 -22.35
CA ASP A 13 13.78 12.92 -22.03
C ASP A 13 12.38 13.27 -21.50
N ALA A 14 11.33 12.68 -22.02
CA ALA A 14 9.97 12.81 -21.48
C ALA A 14 9.87 12.28 -20.04
N ILE A 15 10.52 11.15 -19.74
CA ILE A 15 10.59 10.59 -18.36
C ILE A 15 11.38 11.55 -17.46
N LYS A 16 12.53 12.07 -17.88
CA LYS A 16 13.32 13.07 -17.11
C LYS A 16 12.49 14.31 -16.78
N ALA A 17 11.81 14.86 -17.80
CA ALA A 17 10.97 16.04 -17.62
C ALA A 17 9.85 15.79 -16.61
N TRP A 18 9.20 14.63 -16.69
CA TRP A 18 8.17 14.22 -15.74
C TRP A 18 8.74 14.01 -14.31
N GLN A 19 9.89 13.35 -14.18
CA GLN A 19 10.59 13.14 -12.92
C GLN A 19 10.94 14.48 -12.25
N LYS A 20 11.47 15.43 -13.01
CA LYS A 20 11.76 16.80 -12.54
C LYS A 20 10.50 17.50 -12.02
N LYS A 21 9.40 17.46 -12.80
CA LYS A 21 8.09 18.00 -12.39
C LYS A 21 7.57 17.35 -11.12
N SER A 22 7.80 16.05 -10.95
CA SER A 22 7.38 15.28 -9.78
C SER A 22 8.32 15.42 -8.57
N GLY A 23 9.40 16.19 -8.69
CA GLY A 23 10.34 16.46 -7.60
C GLY A 23 11.16 15.24 -7.17
N ILE A 24 11.43 14.31 -8.10
CA ILE A 24 12.30 13.15 -7.91
C ILE A 24 13.53 13.24 -8.79
N LYS A 25 14.53 12.38 -8.54
CA LYS A 25 15.76 12.34 -9.37
C LYS A 25 15.39 12.15 -10.84
N ALA A 26 15.82 13.09 -11.70
CA ALA A 26 15.53 13.10 -13.12
C ALA A 26 16.64 12.36 -13.90
N ASP A 27 16.68 11.04 -13.78
CA ASP A 27 17.68 10.18 -14.45
C ASP A 27 17.17 9.51 -15.73
N GLY A 28 15.89 9.69 -16.07
CA GLY A 28 15.27 9.08 -17.25
C GLY A 28 14.95 7.58 -17.07
N LEU A 29 15.23 7.01 -15.89
CA LEU A 29 14.97 5.60 -15.62
C LEU A 29 13.59 5.40 -15.01
N CYS A 30 12.77 4.57 -15.62
CA CYS A 30 11.48 4.16 -15.08
C CYS A 30 11.64 3.02 -14.08
N GLY A 31 12.42 3.26 -13.02
CA GLY A 31 12.55 2.31 -11.91
C GLY A 31 11.26 2.17 -11.09
N PRO A 32 11.24 1.27 -10.06
CA PRO A 32 10.04 0.96 -9.29
C PRO A 32 9.36 2.20 -8.67
N GLY A 33 10.13 3.16 -8.18
CA GLY A 33 9.60 4.40 -7.60
C GLY A 33 8.96 5.32 -8.64
N THR A 34 9.58 5.49 -9.80
CA THR A 34 9.05 6.26 -10.93
C THR A 34 7.79 5.60 -11.48
N HIS A 35 7.82 4.28 -11.74
CA HIS A 35 6.67 3.52 -12.23
C HIS A 35 5.45 3.65 -11.30
N ARG A 36 5.63 3.48 -9.98
CA ARG A 36 4.53 3.60 -9.00
C ARG A 36 3.88 4.98 -9.08
N ARG A 37 4.67 6.06 -9.14
CA ARG A 37 4.14 7.43 -9.21
C ARG A 37 3.42 7.73 -10.52
N ILE A 38 3.95 7.26 -11.65
CA ILE A 38 3.27 7.37 -12.96
C ILE A 38 1.94 6.61 -12.91
N PHE A 39 1.94 5.41 -12.36
CA PHE A 39 0.73 4.60 -12.20
C PHE A 39 -0.32 5.32 -11.35
N THR A 40 0.09 5.87 -10.20
CA THR A 40 -0.81 6.63 -9.31
C THR A 40 -1.37 7.87 -9.99
N GLU A 41 -0.53 8.64 -10.72
CA GLU A 41 -1.00 9.82 -11.46
C GLU A 41 -1.97 9.45 -12.58
N ARG A 42 -1.72 8.34 -13.27
CA ARG A 42 -2.63 7.83 -14.30
C ARG A 42 -3.97 7.41 -13.67
N GLN A 43 -3.94 6.67 -12.58
CA GLN A 43 -5.16 6.23 -11.88
C GLN A 43 -5.99 7.42 -11.37
N SER A 44 -5.35 8.50 -10.92
CA SER A 44 -6.08 9.69 -10.46
C SER A 44 -6.85 10.43 -11.56
N LYS A 45 -6.56 10.15 -12.82
CA LYS A 45 -7.21 10.77 -14.00
C LYS A 45 -8.22 9.87 -14.68
N ILE A 46 -8.31 8.62 -14.27
CA ILE A 46 -9.28 7.67 -14.81
C ILE A 46 -10.51 7.69 -13.90
N ASP A 47 -11.67 7.86 -14.50
CA ASP A 47 -12.95 8.06 -13.83
C ASP A 47 -13.72 6.74 -13.66
N ASP A 48 -13.00 5.62 -13.46
CA ASP A 48 -13.55 4.27 -13.35
C ASP A 48 -13.42 3.65 -11.95
N TYR A 49 -12.99 4.46 -10.97
CA TYR A 49 -12.85 3.97 -9.61
C TYR A 49 -14.21 3.99 -8.89
N GLU A 50 -14.64 2.81 -8.52
CA GLU A 50 -15.76 2.61 -7.60
C GLU A 50 -15.19 2.01 -6.30
N PRO A 51 -15.37 2.67 -5.15
CA PRO A 51 -14.96 2.12 -3.86
C PRO A 51 -15.62 0.76 -3.59
N ASP A 52 -14.87 -0.18 -3.05
CA ASP A 52 -15.46 -1.39 -2.53
C ASP A 52 -16.23 -1.05 -1.25
N LEU A 53 -17.56 -1.11 -1.32
CA LEU A 53 -18.40 -0.92 -0.14
C LEU A 53 -18.29 -2.16 0.75
N ILE A 54 -17.37 -2.11 1.72
CA ILE A 54 -17.22 -3.15 2.73
C ILE A 54 -18.12 -2.79 3.92
N LYS A 55 -19.04 -3.70 4.21
CA LYS A 55 -19.93 -3.56 5.38
C LYS A 55 -19.21 -3.95 6.64
N ASP A 56 -19.55 -3.29 7.73
CA ASP A 56 -19.12 -3.70 9.06
C ASP A 56 -19.61 -5.11 9.38
N LYS A 57 -18.76 -5.90 10.00
CA LYS A 57 -19.04 -7.23 10.47
C LYS A 57 -19.24 -7.22 11.99
N ASP A 58 -20.12 -8.05 12.50
CA ASP A 58 -20.30 -8.24 13.95
C ASP A 58 -19.06 -8.87 14.58
N GLU A 59 -18.42 -9.79 13.85
CA GLU A 59 -17.14 -10.42 14.22
C GLU A 59 -16.20 -10.43 13.04
N SER A 60 -14.94 -10.07 13.28
CA SER A 60 -13.88 -10.10 12.30
C SER A 60 -12.69 -10.90 12.77
N PHE A 61 -11.97 -11.49 11.81
CA PHE A 61 -10.80 -12.33 12.09
C PHE A 61 -9.68 -12.02 11.11
N ILE A 62 -8.46 -12.23 11.58
CA ILE A 62 -7.27 -12.37 10.72
C ILE A 62 -6.80 -13.82 10.76
N VAL A 63 -6.00 -14.23 9.80
CA VAL A 63 -5.34 -15.54 9.79
C VAL A 63 -3.89 -15.37 10.22
N HIS A 64 -3.55 -15.96 11.35
CA HIS A 64 -2.21 -15.92 11.93
C HIS A 64 -1.73 -17.33 12.24
N HIS A 65 -0.63 -17.76 11.63
CA HIS A 65 -0.09 -19.12 11.75
C HIS A 65 -1.16 -20.22 11.52
N GLY A 66 -2.01 -20.04 10.53
CA GLY A 66 -3.09 -20.99 10.19
C GLY A 66 -4.34 -20.91 11.06
N ASN A 67 -4.35 -20.07 12.09
CA ASN A 67 -5.47 -19.91 13.00
C ASN A 67 -6.24 -18.62 12.72
N PHE A 68 -7.57 -18.66 12.95
CA PHE A 68 -8.39 -17.45 12.94
C PHE A 68 -8.28 -16.76 14.30
N ILE A 69 -7.70 -15.56 14.29
CA ILE A 69 -7.53 -14.71 15.47
C ILE A 69 -8.57 -13.59 15.43
N PRO A 70 -9.37 -13.41 16.47
CA PRO A 70 -10.33 -12.32 16.55
C PRO A 70 -9.61 -10.97 16.48
N ILE A 71 -10.22 -10.01 15.79
CA ILE A 71 -9.72 -8.63 15.73
C ILE A 71 -10.86 -7.66 16.05
N ASN A 72 -10.60 -6.74 16.97
CA ASN A 72 -11.56 -5.69 17.32
C ASN A 72 -11.56 -4.57 16.25
N TRP A 73 -11.97 -4.95 15.04
CA TRP A 73 -12.13 -4.06 13.89
C TRP A 73 -13.19 -4.58 12.94
N PRO A 74 -14.21 -3.79 12.57
CA PRO A 74 -15.37 -4.33 11.86
C PRO A 74 -15.14 -4.59 10.38
N LYS A 75 -14.12 -3.95 9.78
CA LYS A 75 -13.88 -4.01 8.32
C LYS A 75 -12.62 -4.83 8.00
N VAL A 76 -12.72 -6.14 8.02
CA VAL A 76 -11.63 -7.06 7.61
C VAL A 76 -12.11 -7.94 6.47
N VAL A 77 -11.30 -8.04 5.41
CA VAL A 77 -11.55 -8.86 4.23
C VAL A 77 -10.38 -9.81 4.02
N LEU A 78 -10.63 -11.10 4.10
CA LEU A 78 -9.62 -12.13 3.86
C LEU A 78 -9.46 -12.41 2.36
N TRP A 79 -8.29 -12.91 1.95
CA TRP A 79 -7.99 -13.27 0.56
C TRP A 79 -8.92 -14.33 -0.05
N SER A 80 -9.66 -15.07 0.77
CA SER A 80 -10.63 -16.07 0.36
C SER A 80 -12.05 -15.52 0.17
N GLU A 81 -12.31 -14.28 0.58
CA GLU A 81 -13.62 -13.65 0.46
C GLU A 81 -13.82 -13.04 -0.94
N VAL A 82 -15.08 -12.80 -1.32
CA VAL A 82 -15.46 -12.32 -2.67
C VAL A 82 -14.74 -11.02 -3.08
N LYS A 83 -14.55 -10.09 -2.13
CA LYS A 83 -13.83 -8.83 -2.35
C LYS A 83 -12.37 -8.89 -1.90
N GLY A 84 -11.86 -10.06 -1.57
CA GLY A 84 -10.51 -10.26 -1.05
C GLY A 84 -9.45 -10.11 -2.13
N TYR A 85 -8.32 -9.55 -1.75
CA TYR A 85 -7.11 -9.51 -2.56
C TYR A 85 -6.18 -10.63 -2.12
N LYS A 86 -5.73 -11.45 -3.07
CA LYS A 86 -4.83 -12.58 -2.79
C LYS A 86 -3.44 -12.31 -3.36
N ALA A 87 -2.41 -12.49 -2.56
CA ALA A 87 -1.04 -12.56 -3.06
C ALA A 87 -0.87 -13.85 -3.86
N ARG A 88 -0.57 -13.74 -5.16
CA ARG A 88 -0.35 -14.91 -6.06
C ARG A 88 1.13 -15.23 -6.21
N LYS A 89 2.00 -14.28 -5.88
CA LYS A 89 3.46 -14.36 -5.94
C LYS A 89 4.09 -13.37 -4.97
N GLY A 90 5.40 -13.35 -4.88
CA GLY A 90 6.10 -12.41 -3.99
C GLY A 90 6.14 -12.86 -2.53
N TYR A 91 6.08 -14.16 -2.28
CA TYR A 91 6.22 -14.72 -0.95
C TYR A 91 6.85 -16.12 -0.97
N THR A 92 7.35 -16.56 0.17
CA THR A 92 7.76 -17.95 0.43
C THR A 92 6.76 -18.58 1.39
N SER A 93 6.23 -19.74 1.02
CA SER A 93 5.34 -20.53 1.88
C SER A 93 6.13 -21.27 2.95
N TYR A 94 5.62 -21.30 4.16
CA TYR A 94 6.09 -22.09 5.27
C TYR A 94 4.94 -22.93 5.84
N TYR A 95 5.24 -24.16 6.22
CA TYR A 95 4.29 -25.07 6.89
C TYR A 95 4.41 -24.98 8.41
N GLU A 96 5.65 -24.77 8.90
CA GLU A 96 5.93 -24.56 10.31
C GLU A 96 5.86 -23.06 10.66
N PRO A 97 5.50 -22.72 11.89
CA PRO A 97 5.51 -21.35 12.37
C PRO A 97 6.88 -20.70 12.19
N ARG A 98 6.91 -19.50 11.66
CA ARG A 98 8.15 -18.70 11.56
C ARG A 98 8.28 -17.73 12.73
N ASP A 99 9.51 -17.42 13.11
CA ASP A 99 9.83 -16.50 14.20
C ASP A 99 9.66 -15.04 13.73
N ILE A 100 8.50 -14.46 14.00
CA ILE A 100 8.15 -13.08 13.65
C ILE A 100 8.63 -12.15 14.75
N LYS A 101 9.45 -11.16 14.40
CA LYS A 101 10.09 -10.20 15.32
C LYS A 101 9.75 -8.75 15.03
N MET A 102 9.15 -8.48 13.88
CA MET A 102 8.94 -7.12 13.39
C MET A 102 7.59 -6.98 12.73
N PHE A 103 6.99 -5.83 12.94
CA PHE A 103 5.86 -5.33 12.18
C PHE A 103 6.37 -4.15 11.34
N VAL A 104 6.28 -4.25 10.01
CA VAL A 104 6.82 -3.25 9.10
C VAL A 104 5.69 -2.54 8.39
N ASN A 105 5.51 -1.26 8.71
CA ASN A 105 4.56 -0.41 8.05
C ASN A 105 5.20 0.25 6.84
N HIS A 106 4.51 0.18 5.72
CA HIS A 106 4.89 0.87 4.49
C HIS A 106 3.85 1.96 4.17
N TRP A 107 4.34 3.00 3.57
CA TRP A 107 3.54 4.00 2.89
C TRP A 107 3.45 3.60 1.41
N ASP A 108 2.28 3.20 0.94
CA ASP A 108 2.13 2.54 -0.36
C ASP A 108 2.29 3.47 -1.57
N VAL A 109 2.15 4.79 -1.36
CA VAL A 109 2.18 5.83 -2.41
C VAL A 109 1.16 5.53 -3.53
N CYS A 110 0.07 4.86 -3.20
CA CYS A 110 -1.05 4.57 -4.08
C CYS A 110 -2.32 5.31 -3.61
N LEU A 111 -3.31 5.42 -4.49
CA LEU A 111 -4.57 6.08 -4.16
C LEU A 111 -5.45 5.22 -3.23
N ASN A 112 -5.33 3.89 -3.32
CA ASN A 112 -6.16 2.92 -2.60
C ASN A 112 -5.50 1.54 -2.60
N SER A 113 -5.99 0.63 -1.75
CA SER A 113 -5.47 -0.73 -1.59
C SER A 113 -5.57 -1.57 -2.87
N ARG A 114 -6.63 -1.40 -3.68
CA ARG A 114 -6.76 -2.08 -4.99
C ARG A 114 -5.59 -1.72 -5.91
N SER A 115 -5.24 -0.44 -5.98
CA SER A 115 -4.12 0.04 -6.79
C SER A 115 -2.78 -0.48 -6.26
N CYS A 116 -2.59 -0.47 -4.93
CA CYS A 116 -1.40 -1.02 -4.29
C CYS A 116 -1.24 -2.51 -4.59
N HIS A 117 -2.29 -3.32 -4.41
CA HIS A 117 -2.27 -4.75 -4.74
C HIS A 117 -1.84 -4.99 -6.20
N ARG A 118 -2.42 -4.25 -7.17
CA ARG A 118 -2.04 -4.37 -8.59
C ARG A 118 -0.57 -4.04 -8.85
N VAL A 119 -0.02 -3.03 -8.16
CA VAL A 119 1.41 -2.65 -8.27
C VAL A 119 2.29 -3.76 -7.70
N LEU A 120 1.98 -4.28 -6.52
CA LEU A 120 2.72 -5.37 -5.88
C LEU A 120 2.74 -6.62 -6.75
N GLU A 121 1.57 -7.05 -7.26
CA GLU A 121 1.44 -8.20 -8.16
C GLU A 121 2.30 -8.05 -9.42
N LYS A 122 2.28 -6.88 -10.09
CA LYS A 122 3.12 -6.62 -11.27
C LYS A 122 4.62 -6.72 -10.96
N ARG A 123 5.02 -6.32 -9.75
CA ARG A 123 6.42 -6.32 -9.31
C ARG A 123 6.90 -7.66 -8.75
N GLY A 124 6.02 -8.65 -8.59
CA GLY A 124 6.35 -9.90 -7.91
C GLY A 124 6.65 -9.72 -6.43
N LEU A 125 5.97 -8.77 -5.78
CA LEU A 125 6.05 -8.46 -4.36
C LEU A 125 4.72 -8.76 -3.68
N ALA A 126 4.75 -8.89 -2.36
CA ALA A 126 3.56 -9.00 -1.52
C ALA A 126 3.79 -8.37 -0.16
N VAL A 127 2.68 -8.06 0.51
CA VAL A 127 2.61 -7.79 1.95
C VAL A 127 1.52 -8.68 2.55
N HIS A 128 1.46 -8.78 3.87
CA HIS A 128 0.42 -9.56 4.53
C HIS A 128 -0.91 -8.82 4.56
N PHE A 129 -0.86 -7.49 4.76
CA PHE A 129 -2.04 -6.66 4.91
C PHE A 129 -1.95 -5.38 4.09
N LEU A 130 -3.11 -4.90 3.63
CA LEU A 130 -3.31 -3.54 3.13
C LEU A 130 -4.35 -2.86 4.04
N ILE A 131 -4.18 -1.56 4.28
CA ILE A 131 -5.19 -0.74 4.97
C ILE A 131 -5.65 0.34 4.01
N ASP A 132 -6.93 0.29 3.62
CA ASP A 132 -7.51 1.26 2.69
C ASP A 132 -7.90 2.57 3.36
N ASN A 133 -8.33 3.54 2.58
CA ASN A 133 -8.66 4.90 3.00
C ASN A 133 -9.77 4.96 4.06
N ASP A 134 -10.72 4.03 4.02
CA ASP A 134 -11.84 3.91 4.96
C ASP A 134 -11.54 2.99 6.16
N GLY A 135 -10.28 2.62 6.36
CA GLY A 135 -9.83 1.72 7.41
C GLY A 135 -10.08 0.24 7.13
N THR A 136 -10.59 -0.15 5.96
CA THR A 136 -10.72 -1.56 5.59
C THR A 136 -9.37 -2.25 5.58
N ILE A 137 -9.24 -3.34 6.34
CA ILE A 137 -8.05 -4.20 6.36
C ILE A 137 -8.26 -5.35 5.38
N TYR A 138 -7.42 -5.42 4.36
CA TYR A 138 -7.35 -6.58 3.46
C TYR A 138 -6.18 -7.45 3.86
N GLN A 139 -6.44 -8.72 4.19
CA GLN A 139 -5.37 -9.71 4.40
C GLN A 139 -5.14 -10.48 3.10
N LEU A 140 -3.89 -10.50 2.61
CA LEU A 140 -3.52 -11.06 1.31
C LEU A 140 -3.02 -12.51 1.38
N LEU A 141 -2.47 -12.89 2.53
CA LEU A 141 -1.94 -14.23 2.83
C LEU A 141 -1.80 -14.42 4.34
N ASP A 142 -1.69 -15.67 4.77
CA ASP A 142 -1.40 -16.01 6.15
C ASP A 142 -0.06 -15.40 6.60
N THR A 143 -0.01 -14.89 7.81
CA THR A 143 1.21 -14.32 8.39
C THR A 143 2.32 -15.35 8.56
N ASN A 144 2.01 -16.65 8.52
CA ASN A 144 3.01 -17.72 8.54
C ASN A 144 3.89 -17.73 7.30
N HIS A 145 3.46 -17.15 6.18
CA HIS A 145 4.28 -17.05 4.98
C HIS A 145 5.17 -15.81 5.04
N ALA A 146 6.31 -15.82 4.35
CA ALA A 146 7.20 -14.66 4.29
C ALA A 146 6.93 -13.85 3.03
N ALA A 147 6.22 -12.75 3.15
CA ALA A 147 5.97 -11.80 2.06
C ALA A 147 7.24 -11.02 1.69
N TYR A 148 7.41 -10.69 0.40
CA TYR A 148 8.58 -9.95 -0.09
C TYR A 148 8.28 -8.45 -0.12
N HIS A 149 8.62 -7.76 0.98
CA HIS A 149 8.35 -6.32 1.16
C HIS A 149 9.51 -5.54 1.78
N ALA A 150 10.40 -6.20 2.55
CA ALA A 150 11.38 -5.53 3.41
C ALA A 150 12.81 -5.52 2.83
N GLY A 151 12.97 -5.76 1.53
CA GLY A 151 14.23 -5.59 0.79
C GLY A 151 15.29 -6.67 1.02
N SER A 152 15.13 -7.56 1.99
CA SER A 152 16.05 -8.69 2.22
C SER A 152 15.31 -9.94 2.67
N LYS A 153 15.89 -11.12 2.33
CA LYS A 153 15.34 -12.41 2.76
C LYS A 153 15.23 -12.51 4.29
N LYS A 154 16.22 -12.03 5.03
CA LYS A 154 16.24 -12.04 6.49
C LYS A 154 15.06 -11.24 7.08
N HIS A 155 14.86 -10.00 6.61
CA HIS A 155 13.79 -9.15 7.10
C HIS A 155 12.41 -9.65 6.66
N ASN A 156 12.25 -10.11 5.40
CA ASN A 156 11.01 -10.72 4.94
C ASN A 156 10.63 -11.95 5.78
N HIS A 157 11.61 -12.79 6.18
CA HIS A 157 11.35 -13.98 6.99
C HIS A 157 10.90 -13.64 8.42
N SER A 158 11.39 -12.57 9.01
CA SER A 158 11.14 -12.21 10.41
C SER A 158 10.14 -11.06 10.61
N SER A 159 9.36 -10.70 9.58
CA SER A 159 8.42 -9.58 9.67
C SER A 159 7.04 -9.87 9.10
N ILE A 160 6.07 -9.09 9.56
CA ILE A 160 4.77 -8.91 8.93
C ILE A 160 4.78 -7.54 8.25
N GLY A 161 4.42 -7.48 6.97
CA GLY A 161 4.35 -6.24 6.20
C GLY A 161 2.92 -5.75 6.06
N VAL A 162 2.74 -4.44 6.23
CA VAL A 162 1.48 -3.72 6.02
C VAL A 162 1.74 -2.53 5.11
N GLU A 163 0.96 -2.38 4.05
CA GLU A 163 0.93 -1.16 3.22
C GLU A 163 -0.31 -0.34 3.60
N ILE A 164 -0.13 0.94 3.87
CA ILE A 164 -1.22 1.85 4.24
C ILE A 164 -1.45 2.82 3.09
N SER A 165 -2.67 2.84 2.57
CA SER A 165 -3.03 3.61 1.38
C SER A 165 -2.92 5.11 1.60
N ASN A 166 -2.04 5.75 0.83
CA ASN A 166 -1.87 7.19 0.79
C ASN A 166 -0.97 7.60 -0.38
N ALA A 167 -1.50 8.37 -1.32
CA ALA A 167 -0.78 8.77 -2.53
C ALA A 167 0.34 9.82 -2.30
N TYR A 168 0.57 10.26 -1.05
CA TYR A 168 1.62 11.19 -0.62
C TYR A 168 1.41 12.65 -1.05
N TYR A 169 1.10 12.92 -2.31
CA TYR A 169 1.10 14.29 -2.84
C TYR A 169 -0.23 15.02 -2.61
N PRO A 170 -0.22 16.28 -2.10
CA PRO A 170 -1.43 17.09 -1.92
C PRO A 170 -2.27 17.28 -3.19
N LYS A 171 -1.67 17.17 -4.37
CA LYS A 171 -2.36 17.27 -5.67
C LYS A 171 -3.46 16.20 -5.88
N TYR A 172 -3.51 15.17 -5.03
CA TYR A 172 -4.53 14.12 -5.11
C TYR A 172 -5.74 14.35 -4.17
N GLN A 173 -5.80 15.49 -3.47
CA GLN A 173 -6.92 15.80 -2.58
C GLN A 173 -8.28 15.75 -3.28
N ASP A 174 -8.37 16.28 -4.50
CA ASP A 174 -9.62 16.27 -5.27
C ASP A 174 -10.08 14.84 -5.61
N TRP A 175 -9.14 13.92 -5.84
CA TRP A 175 -9.47 12.52 -6.04
C TRP A 175 -10.10 11.89 -4.78
N TYR A 176 -9.55 12.15 -3.60
CA TYR A 176 -10.10 11.65 -2.33
C TYR A 176 -11.49 12.20 -2.05
N LYS A 177 -11.70 13.52 -2.24
CA LYS A 177 -13.01 14.16 -2.08
C LYS A 177 -14.05 13.58 -3.03
N LYS A 178 -13.70 13.44 -4.31
CA LYS A 178 -14.59 12.91 -5.35
C LYS A 178 -15.02 11.45 -5.06
N ASN A 179 -14.21 10.68 -4.37
CA ASN A 179 -14.47 9.29 -4.03
C ASN A 179 -14.95 9.10 -2.57
N ASP A 180 -15.51 10.15 -1.98
CA ASP A 180 -16.16 10.16 -0.66
C ASP A 180 -15.25 9.84 0.53
N PHE A 181 -13.92 9.91 0.36
CA PHE A 181 -12.98 9.75 1.47
C PHE A 181 -12.73 11.05 2.26
N GLY A 182 -13.15 12.21 1.73
CA GLY A 182 -12.88 13.51 2.31
C GLY A 182 -11.44 14.01 2.11
N GLU A 183 -11.10 15.09 2.81
CA GLU A 183 -9.75 15.65 2.76
C GLU A 183 -8.78 14.89 3.68
N ARG A 184 -7.56 14.64 3.18
CA ARG A 184 -6.48 14.17 4.03
C ARG A 184 -5.80 15.33 4.77
N PRO A 185 -5.30 15.13 5.99
CA PRO A 185 -4.43 16.10 6.64
C PRO A 185 -3.25 16.48 5.74
N ILE A 186 -2.85 17.74 5.73
CA ILE A 186 -1.61 18.19 5.09
C ILE A 186 -0.55 18.35 6.19
N ILE A 187 0.56 17.69 6.02
CA ILE A 187 1.72 17.76 6.91
C ILE A 187 2.78 18.63 6.25
N SER A 188 3.20 19.68 6.96
CA SER A 188 4.15 20.68 6.48
C SER A 188 5.28 20.90 7.50
N GLY A 189 6.43 21.34 7.01
CA GLY A 189 7.56 21.70 7.88
C GLY A 189 8.34 20.53 8.46
N GLU A 190 8.05 19.32 8.04
CA GLU A 190 8.73 18.11 8.52
C GLU A 190 10.13 17.94 7.90
N THR A 191 10.95 17.17 8.59
CA THR A 191 12.29 16.78 8.14
C THR A 191 12.51 15.28 8.24
N VAL A 192 13.23 14.70 7.28
CA VAL A 192 13.69 13.32 7.34
C VAL A 192 15.22 13.30 7.30
N HIS A 193 15.83 12.74 8.32
CA HIS A 193 17.30 12.75 8.52
C HIS A 193 17.90 14.15 8.35
N GLY A 194 17.21 15.20 8.86
CA GLY A 194 17.64 16.60 8.78
C GLY A 194 17.38 17.29 7.43
N ALA A 195 16.88 16.58 6.43
CA ALA A 195 16.52 17.17 5.14
C ALA A 195 15.06 17.64 5.17
N PRO A 196 14.74 18.89 4.74
CA PRO A 196 13.37 19.37 4.71
C PRO A 196 12.53 18.60 3.71
N MET A 197 11.33 18.23 4.13
CA MET A 197 10.32 17.62 3.25
C MET A 197 9.41 18.68 2.63
N LYS A 198 8.94 18.41 1.42
CA LYS A 198 7.80 19.15 0.86
C LYS A 198 6.53 18.69 1.57
N ASP A 199 5.49 19.51 1.53
CA ASP A 199 4.18 19.17 2.05
C ASP A 199 3.69 17.84 1.48
N PHE A 200 3.11 17.02 2.34
CA PHE A 200 2.57 15.71 1.98
C PHE A 200 1.24 15.45 2.71
N THR A 201 0.47 14.49 2.21
CA THR A 201 -0.78 14.07 2.84
C THR A 201 -0.51 13.09 3.99
N GLY A 202 -1.11 13.34 5.15
CA GLY A 202 -1.13 12.42 6.28
C GLY A 202 -2.10 11.25 6.06
N PHE A 203 -2.13 10.33 7.01
CA PHE A 203 -3.12 9.25 7.05
C PHE A 203 -4.42 9.75 7.66
N TYR A 204 -5.54 9.08 7.33
CA TYR A 204 -6.79 9.28 8.04
C TYR A 204 -6.72 8.61 9.42
N ASP A 205 -7.40 9.18 10.42
CA ASP A 205 -7.43 8.60 11.77
C ASP A 205 -7.95 7.17 11.77
N VAL A 206 -8.98 6.87 10.97
CA VAL A 206 -9.54 5.53 10.80
C VAL A 206 -8.51 4.51 10.32
N GLN A 207 -7.54 4.91 9.50
CA GLN A 207 -6.44 4.02 9.07
C GLN A 207 -5.47 3.72 10.22
N LEU A 208 -5.20 4.71 11.07
CA LEU A 208 -4.32 4.55 12.24
C LEU A 208 -4.99 3.70 13.33
N GLU A 209 -6.30 3.83 13.51
CA GLU A 209 -7.09 2.98 14.41
C GLU A 209 -7.13 1.54 13.90
N ALA A 210 -7.36 1.31 12.61
CA ALA A 210 -7.28 0.00 11.99
C ALA A 210 -5.91 -0.64 12.17
N LEU A 211 -4.83 0.14 12.01
CA LEU A 211 -3.46 -0.32 12.22
C LEU A 211 -3.21 -0.75 13.67
N LYS A 212 -3.70 0.02 14.65
CA LYS A 212 -3.59 -0.34 16.08
C LYS A 212 -4.33 -1.63 16.39
N ALA A 213 -5.57 -1.77 15.88
CA ALA A 213 -6.35 -3.00 16.06
C ALA A 213 -5.65 -4.21 15.46
N LEU A 214 -5.04 -4.05 14.27
CA LEU A 214 -4.27 -5.10 13.62
C LEU A 214 -3.03 -5.50 14.42
N TRP A 215 -2.28 -4.54 14.97
CA TRP A 215 -1.13 -4.83 15.81
C TRP A 215 -1.51 -5.59 17.10
N SER A 216 -2.59 -5.16 17.77
CA SER A 216 -3.09 -5.87 18.96
C SER A 216 -3.44 -7.31 18.62
N ALA A 217 -4.23 -7.54 17.57
CA ALA A 217 -4.63 -8.89 17.18
C ALA A 217 -3.44 -9.81 16.83
N VAL A 218 -2.42 -9.29 16.14
CA VAL A 218 -1.21 -10.07 15.82
C VAL A 218 -0.33 -10.32 17.04
N HIS A 219 -0.34 -9.43 18.04
CA HIS A 219 0.49 -9.56 19.25
C HIS A 219 -0.14 -10.53 20.25
N GLU A 220 -1.46 -10.62 20.30
CA GLU A 220 -2.22 -11.45 21.23
C GLU A 220 -2.42 -12.88 20.72
N GLY A 221 -2.29 -13.12 19.41
CA GLY A 221 -2.46 -14.43 18.75
C GLY A 221 -1.13 -15.14 18.56
#